data_97b7a037f3f372ad2e18f1e4b2647c19
#
_entry.id   97b7a037f3f372ad2e18f1e4b2647c19
#
_cell.length_a   1.000
_cell.length_b   1.000
_cell.length_c   1.000
_cell.angle_alpha   90.00
_cell.angle_beta   90.00
_cell.angle_gamma   90.00
#
_symmetry.space_group_name_H-M   'P 1'
#
loop_
_entity.id
_entity.type
_entity.pdbx_description
1 polymer ?
#
loop_
_entity_poly.entity_id
_entity_poly.type
_entity_poly.pdbx_seq_one_letter_code
_entity_poly.pdbx_strand_id
1 'polypeptide(L)'
;MTKQTNKVIILLGIIFLGMILRTPITSVGAIIGPLKKLLEINNTVAGLITTIPLIAFAIFSPFVAKISNKIGLEKTIFLATIVASIGLLLRFYINTSVFFVTTFIIGVGITVGNVLLPGLTKKYFPENLGVMTGFYAVIMNVSASIAAGISYPILNTNIGGEKFSTGLAVNIWLIISVLNIVIYAIITKNSKSERIVKDKKTGVTGYLKSLKMWSVMLSMGLQSALFYCSVSWFAEIMISKGFTPSEAGLLLSISQFAQFPSTFLVPVLAEKIKNKLIIPIFITLGYVASLIGMVYIQGNFALMTIYIVLFALAGGGSFSYVMYLFSAKSKNEEEAADISGLAQAGGYWLAAIFPPLLGYIRDVLNWDVAIYILIVTASLLFITLLHSSSKGNIIEKK
;
A
#
# COMPACT_ATOMS: atom_id res chain seq x y z
N MET A 1 24.94 -30.83 -0.96
CA MET A 1 23.46 -30.84 -0.80
C MET A 1 23.01 -29.40 -0.51
N THR A 2 22.38 -28.75 -1.45
CA THR A 2 21.79 -27.39 -1.27
C THR A 2 20.59 -27.54 -0.32
N LYS A 3 20.67 -26.94 0.89
CA LYS A 3 19.50 -26.83 1.77
C LYS A 3 18.43 -26.01 1.05
N GLN A 4 17.43 -26.70 0.52
CA GLN A 4 16.27 -26.08 -0.07
C GLN A 4 15.57 -25.29 1.04
N THR A 5 15.47 -23.98 0.90
CA THR A 5 14.78 -23.13 1.89
C THR A 5 13.34 -23.59 1.99
N ASN A 6 12.90 -23.94 3.19
CA ASN A 6 11.56 -24.49 3.41
C ASN A 6 10.50 -23.44 2.98
N LYS A 7 9.64 -23.81 2.04
CA LYS A 7 8.56 -22.93 1.52
C LYS A 7 7.65 -22.41 2.64
N VAL A 8 7.48 -23.16 3.72
CA VAL A 8 6.70 -22.73 4.89
C VAL A 8 7.37 -21.52 5.59
N ILE A 9 8.69 -21.53 5.75
CA ILE A 9 9.42 -20.41 6.37
C ILE A 9 9.34 -19.15 5.49
N ILE A 10 9.42 -19.32 4.15
CA ILE A 10 9.21 -18.20 3.22
C ILE A 10 7.79 -17.66 3.34
N LEU A 11 6.79 -18.53 3.41
CA LEU A 11 5.39 -18.12 3.57
C LEU A 11 5.17 -17.34 4.87
N LEU A 12 5.74 -17.81 5.99
CA LEU A 12 5.73 -17.05 7.24
C LEU A 12 6.43 -15.70 7.11
N GLY A 13 7.57 -15.65 6.41
CA GLY A 13 8.25 -14.40 6.11
C GLY A 13 7.39 -13.41 5.32
N ILE A 14 6.62 -13.89 4.34
CA ILE A 14 5.68 -13.07 3.57
C ILE A 14 4.54 -12.57 4.48
N ILE A 15 3.99 -13.41 5.36
CA ILE A 15 2.93 -13.05 6.30
C ILE A 15 3.40 -11.92 7.22
N PHE A 16 4.48 -12.15 7.98
CA PHE A 16 4.96 -11.17 8.95
C PHE A 16 5.44 -9.88 8.28
N LEU A 17 6.08 -9.99 7.10
CA LEU A 17 6.44 -8.82 6.30
C LEU A 17 5.19 -8.03 5.91
N GLY A 18 4.17 -8.69 5.34
CA GLY A 18 2.90 -8.07 4.94
C GLY A 18 2.23 -7.32 6.11
N MET A 19 2.25 -7.91 7.31
CA MET A 19 1.70 -7.27 8.52
C MET A 19 2.44 -5.95 8.85
N ILE A 20 3.78 -5.94 8.81
CA ILE A 20 4.58 -4.76 9.17
C ILE A 20 4.40 -3.63 8.15
N LEU A 21 4.10 -3.93 6.89
CA LEU A 21 3.99 -2.89 5.86
C LEU A 21 2.84 -1.91 6.10
N ARG A 22 1.83 -2.27 6.90
CA ARG A 22 0.64 -1.44 7.12
C ARG A 22 0.43 -1.05 8.58
N THR A 23 0.69 -1.95 9.52
CA THR A 23 0.35 -1.75 10.93
C THR A 23 0.96 -0.48 11.55
N PRO A 24 2.24 -0.09 11.30
CA PRO A 24 2.83 1.10 11.92
C PRO A 24 2.25 2.42 11.42
N ILE A 25 1.61 2.41 10.26
CA ILE A 25 0.98 3.60 9.65
C ILE A 25 -0.47 3.70 10.10
N THR A 26 -1.21 2.60 10.00
CA THR A 26 -2.65 2.58 10.29
C THR A 26 -2.96 2.75 11.77
N SER A 27 -2.10 2.26 12.66
CA SER A 27 -2.22 2.49 14.11
C SER A 27 -2.15 3.97 14.47
N VAL A 28 -1.28 4.74 13.81
CA VAL A 28 -1.16 6.18 14.02
C VAL A 28 -2.41 6.92 13.54
N GLY A 29 -2.91 6.58 12.35
CA GLY A 29 -4.12 7.18 11.79
C GLY A 29 -5.34 7.01 12.71
N ALA A 30 -5.47 5.86 13.33
CA ALA A 30 -6.60 5.54 14.23
C ALA A 30 -6.65 6.40 15.51
N ILE A 31 -5.51 6.93 15.97
CA ILE A 31 -5.41 7.75 17.18
C ILE A 31 -4.84 9.15 16.89
N ILE A 32 -4.99 9.63 15.65
CA ILE A 32 -4.42 10.91 15.22
C ILE A 32 -4.92 12.09 16.08
N GLY A 33 -6.17 12.06 16.52
CA GLY A 33 -6.76 13.11 17.37
C GLY A 33 -6.07 13.23 18.74
N PRO A 34 -6.03 12.18 19.57
CA PRO A 34 -5.25 12.17 20.81
C PRO A 34 -3.76 12.45 20.60
N LEU A 35 -3.15 11.84 19.59
CA LEU A 35 -1.74 12.03 19.27
C LEU A 35 -1.42 13.49 18.94
N LYS A 36 -2.28 14.17 18.18
CA LYS A 36 -2.15 15.59 17.86
C LYS A 36 -2.13 16.45 19.12
N LYS A 37 -3.00 16.17 20.10
CA LYS A 37 -3.01 16.89 21.37
C LYS A 37 -1.71 16.65 22.16
N LEU A 38 -1.28 15.41 22.23
CA LEU A 38 -0.07 15.03 22.98
C LEU A 38 1.23 15.60 22.38
N LEU A 39 1.28 15.74 21.05
CA LEU A 39 2.41 16.31 20.31
C LEU A 39 2.31 17.83 20.14
N GLU A 40 1.22 18.46 20.59
CA GLU A 40 0.95 19.91 20.47
C GLU A 40 1.04 20.42 19.04
N ILE A 41 0.49 19.68 18.07
CA ILE A 41 0.52 19.98 16.64
C ILE A 41 -0.86 20.31 16.10
N ASN A 42 -0.91 21.16 15.06
CA ASN A 42 -2.16 21.48 14.35
C ASN A 42 -2.56 20.41 13.32
N ASN A 43 -3.73 20.56 12.69
CA ASN A 43 -4.25 19.59 11.72
C ASN A 43 -3.35 19.43 10.49
N THR A 44 -2.78 20.53 9.98
CA THR A 44 -1.88 20.51 8.82
C THR A 44 -0.65 19.67 9.11
N VAL A 45 0.00 19.89 10.26
CA VAL A 45 1.18 19.14 10.68
C VAL A 45 0.83 17.69 11.00
N ALA A 46 -0.34 17.42 11.59
CA ALA A 46 -0.82 16.05 11.81
C ALA A 46 -1.01 15.29 10.49
N GLY A 47 -1.48 15.95 9.43
CA GLY A 47 -1.56 15.38 8.09
C GLY A 47 -0.21 14.92 7.53
N LEU A 48 0.88 15.59 7.88
CA LEU A 48 2.24 15.20 7.45
C LEU A 48 2.65 13.83 8.01
N ILE A 49 2.14 13.43 9.19
CA ILE A 49 2.47 12.13 9.79
C ILE A 49 2.08 10.98 8.84
N THR A 50 0.94 11.09 8.16
CA THR A 50 0.49 10.08 7.20
C THR A 50 1.14 10.24 5.82
N THR A 51 1.62 11.42 5.47
CA THR A 51 2.28 11.71 4.19
C THR A 51 3.77 11.32 4.19
N ILE A 52 4.46 11.43 5.33
CA ILE A 52 5.90 11.10 5.44
C ILE A 52 6.25 9.70 4.94
N PRO A 53 5.52 8.62 5.28
CA PRO A 53 5.78 7.29 4.71
C PRO A 53 5.65 7.26 3.18
N LEU A 54 4.71 7.99 2.58
CA LEU A 54 4.56 8.07 1.13
C LEU A 54 5.74 8.76 0.46
N ILE A 55 6.25 9.82 1.08
CA ILE A 55 7.47 10.51 0.64
C ILE A 55 8.66 9.55 0.71
N ALA A 56 8.79 8.79 1.81
CA ALA A 56 9.82 7.76 1.92
C ALA A 56 9.70 6.72 0.81
N PHE A 57 8.48 6.24 0.51
CA PHE A 57 8.23 5.30 -0.59
C PHE A 57 8.64 5.90 -1.94
N ALA A 58 8.25 7.12 -2.23
CA ALA A 58 8.57 7.78 -3.50
C ALA A 58 10.08 7.96 -3.70
N ILE A 59 10.80 8.36 -2.65
CA ILE A 59 12.25 8.62 -2.72
C ILE A 59 13.05 7.33 -2.75
N PHE A 60 12.75 6.35 -1.88
CA PHE A 60 13.62 5.20 -1.66
C PHE A 60 13.30 4.00 -2.57
N SER A 61 12.08 3.87 -3.10
CA SER A 61 11.71 2.72 -3.95
C SER A 61 12.69 2.42 -5.10
N PRO A 62 13.24 3.40 -5.85
CA PRO A 62 14.17 3.11 -6.94
C PRO A 62 15.53 2.58 -6.47
N PHE A 63 15.90 2.87 -5.22
CA PHE A 63 17.18 2.41 -4.65
C PHE A 63 17.08 0.99 -4.11
N VAL A 64 15.89 0.57 -3.69
CA VAL A 64 15.65 -0.76 -3.11
C VAL A 64 16.05 -1.87 -4.07
N ALA A 65 15.63 -1.81 -5.32
CA ALA A 65 16.00 -2.78 -6.33
C ALA A 65 17.52 -2.85 -6.55
N LYS A 66 18.20 -1.67 -6.57
CA LYS A 66 19.65 -1.61 -6.70
C LYS A 66 20.38 -2.27 -5.54
N ILE A 67 19.88 -2.07 -4.31
CA ILE A 67 20.45 -2.69 -3.10
C ILE A 67 20.20 -4.19 -3.14
N SER A 68 18.97 -4.61 -3.44
CA SER A 68 18.58 -6.02 -3.54
C SER A 68 19.44 -6.78 -4.57
N ASN A 69 19.72 -6.17 -5.71
CA ASN A 69 20.57 -6.77 -6.73
C ASN A 69 22.05 -6.90 -6.32
N LYS A 70 22.51 -6.15 -5.29
CA LYS A 70 23.89 -6.25 -4.78
C LYS A 70 24.05 -7.27 -3.68
N ILE A 71 23.12 -7.28 -2.71
CA ILE A 71 23.27 -8.07 -1.48
C ILE A 71 22.26 -9.22 -1.38
N GLY A 72 21.34 -9.35 -2.35
CA GLY A 72 20.28 -10.36 -2.39
C GLY A 72 18.97 -9.84 -1.77
N LEU A 73 17.86 -10.39 -2.27
CA LEU A 73 16.49 -9.97 -1.94
C LEU A 73 16.18 -10.19 -0.46
N GLU A 74 16.45 -11.38 0.06
CA GLU A 74 16.14 -11.78 1.45
C GLU A 74 16.96 -10.97 2.44
N LYS A 75 18.25 -10.75 2.15
CA LYS A 75 19.14 -9.97 3.01
C LYS A 75 18.74 -8.50 3.04
N THR A 76 18.26 -7.97 1.92
CA THR A 76 17.76 -6.59 1.85
C THR A 76 16.52 -6.42 2.72
N ILE A 77 15.57 -7.36 2.67
CA ILE A 77 14.38 -7.37 3.54
C ILE A 77 14.78 -7.49 5.00
N PHE A 78 15.72 -8.38 5.33
CA PHE A 78 16.23 -8.54 6.69
C PHE A 78 16.74 -7.22 7.28
N LEU A 79 17.63 -6.55 6.56
CA LEU A 79 18.21 -5.27 7.00
C LEU A 79 17.13 -4.17 7.11
N ALA A 80 16.20 -4.13 6.18
CA ALA A 80 15.10 -3.16 6.18
C ALA A 80 14.14 -3.36 7.35
N THR A 81 13.88 -4.62 7.74
CA THR A 81 13.07 -4.91 8.92
C THR A 81 13.79 -4.46 10.21
N ILE A 82 15.12 -4.58 10.28
CA ILE A 82 15.90 -4.00 11.39
C ILE A 82 15.74 -2.48 11.44
N VAL A 83 15.83 -1.79 10.29
CA VAL A 83 15.64 -0.32 10.21
C VAL A 83 14.23 0.06 10.69
N ALA A 84 13.19 -0.66 10.24
CA ALA A 84 11.82 -0.42 10.69
C ALA A 84 11.67 -0.66 12.21
N SER A 85 12.30 -1.71 12.75
CA SER A 85 12.28 -2.03 14.19
C SER A 85 12.95 -0.96 15.03
N ILE A 86 14.07 -0.42 14.56
CA ILE A 86 14.75 0.70 15.23
C ILE A 86 13.83 1.93 15.25
N GLY A 87 13.17 2.25 14.13
CA GLY A 87 12.20 3.33 14.08
C GLY A 87 11.04 3.13 15.05
N LEU A 88 10.47 1.92 15.13
CA LEU A 88 9.40 1.57 16.06
C LEU A 88 9.85 1.67 17.52
N LEU A 89 11.06 1.22 17.83
CA LEU A 89 11.62 1.28 19.19
C LEU A 89 11.83 2.74 19.62
N LEU A 90 12.45 3.55 18.78
CA LEU A 90 12.71 4.97 19.10
C LEU A 90 11.43 5.79 19.18
N ARG A 91 10.37 5.41 18.46
CA ARG A 91 9.07 6.09 18.47
C ARG A 91 8.31 5.92 19.80
N PHE A 92 8.73 5.04 20.71
CA PHE A 92 8.25 5.03 22.10
C PHE A 92 8.58 6.32 22.86
N TYR A 93 9.63 7.03 22.44
CA TYR A 93 9.93 8.34 22.99
C TYR A 93 9.04 9.38 22.30
N ILE A 94 7.86 9.64 22.89
CA ILE A 94 6.84 10.55 22.35
C ILE A 94 7.29 12.00 22.52
N ASN A 95 7.89 12.52 21.46
CA ASN A 95 8.26 13.91 21.25
C ASN A 95 8.05 14.24 19.79
N THR A 96 7.60 15.45 19.47
CA THR A 96 7.20 15.83 18.11
C THR A 96 8.30 15.58 17.08
N SER A 97 9.52 16.09 17.30
CA SER A 97 10.64 15.90 16.36
C SER A 97 11.03 14.43 16.20
N VAL A 98 11.13 13.70 17.33
CA VAL A 98 11.46 12.26 17.33
C VAL A 98 10.39 11.48 16.61
N PHE A 99 9.11 11.80 16.82
CA PHE A 99 7.99 11.09 16.18
C PHE A 99 8.03 11.20 14.66
N PHE A 100 8.31 12.40 14.12
CA PHE A 100 8.43 12.62 12.68
C PHE A 100 9.64 11.90 12.09
N VAL A 101 10.82 12.02 12.70
CA VAL A 101 12.04 11.35 12.26
C VAL A 101 11.87 9.84 12.27
N THR A 102 11.33 9.27 13.34
CA THR A 102 11.12 7.83 13.47
C THR A 102 10.05 7.31 12.50
N THR A 103 8.99 8.10 12.24
CA THR A 103 7.99 7.78 11.22
C THR A 103 8.63 7.71 9.82
N PHE A 104 9.58 8.61 9.52
CA PHE A 104 10.35 8.54 8.28
C PHE A 104 11.24 7.28 8.22
N ILE A 105 11.96 6.96 9.30
CA ILE A 105 12.81 5.76 9.40
C ILE A 105 11.97 4.49 9.19
N ILE A 106 10.80 4.40 9.84
CA ILE A 106 9.85 3.30 9.62
C ILE A 106 9.42 3.27 8.15
N GLY A 107 9.08 4.41 7.57
CA GLY A 107 8.73 4.54 6.16
C GLY A 107 9.81 3.98 5.23
N VAL A 108 11.07 4.31 5.46
CA VAL A 108 12.22 3.76 4.70
C VAL A 108 12.28 2.23 4.82
N GLY A 109 12.16 1.69 6.03
CA GLY A 109 12.19 0.24 6.26
C GLY A 109 11.06 -0.49 5.54
N ILE A 110 9.82 -0.02 5.65
CA ILE A 110 8.67 -0.67 5.00
C ILE A 110 8.64 -0.48 3.48
N THR A 111 9.29 0.57 2.94
CA THR A 111 9.45 0.75 1.48
C THR A 111 10.08 -0.50 0.85
N VAL A 112 11.08 -1.06 1.49
CA VAL A 112 11.80 -2.23 0.98
C VAL A 112 10.88 -3.44 0.84
N GLY A 113 10.05 -3.71 1.84
CA GLY A 113 9.08 -4.80 1.78
C GLY A 113 8.05 -4.58 0.66
N ASN A 114 7.49 -3.38 0.54
CA ASN A 114 6.54 -3.06 -0.54
C ASN A 114 7.13 -3.30 -1.93
N VAL A 115 8.40 -2.89 -2.14
CA VAL A 115 9.08 -3.05 -3.44
C VAL A 115 9.46 -4.50 -3.72
N LEU A 116 9.91 -5.25 -2.71
CA LEU A 116 10.50 -6.59 -2.91
C LEU A 116 9.49 -7.73 -2.80
N LEU A 117 8.29 -7.53 -2.19
CA LEU A 117 7.27 -8.58 -2.11
C LEU A 117 6.91 -9.19 -3.47
N PRO A 118 6.68 -8.43 -4.55
CA PRO A 118 6.44 -9.00 -5.88
C PRO A 118 7.61 -9.85 -6.39
N GLY A 119 8.86 -9.40 -6.17
CA GLY A 119 10.06 -10.16 -6.51
C GLY A 119 10.20 -11.44 -5.70
N LEU A 120 9.93 -11.37 -4.37
CA LEU A 120 9.94 -12.54 -3.47
C LEU A 120 8.91 -13.58 -3.91
N THR A 121 7.70 -13.13 -4.25
CA THR A 121 6.62 -13.99 -4.76
C THR A 121 7.02 -14.64 -6.07
N LYS A 122 7.61 -13.87 -6.99
CA LYS A 122 8.10 -14.39 -8.27
C LYS A 122 9.18 -15.44 -8.11
N LYS A 123 10.09 -15.25 -7.15
CA LYS A 123 11.20 -16.17 -6.87
C LYS A 123 10.74 -17.51 -6.31
N TYR A 124 9.85 -17.48 -5.31
CA TYR A 124 9.51 -18.69 -4.54
C TYR A 124 8.21 -19.36 -4.95
N PHE A 125 7.31 -18.62 -5.61
CA PHE A 125 5.97 -19.08 -6.01
C PHE A 125 5.62 -18.68 -7.44
N PRO A 126 6.47 -18.93 -8.45
CA PRO A 126 6.26 -18.46 -9.81
C PRO A 126 4.99 -19.02 -10.47
N GLU A 127 4.55 -20.22 -10.06
CA GLU A 127 3.36 -20.89 -10.60
C GLU A 127 2.04 -20.43 -9.98
N ASN A 128 2.09 -19.67 -8.86
CA ASN A 128 0.93 -19.25 -8.09
C ASN A 128 0.95 -17.75 -7.79
N LEU A 129 1.37 -16.93 -8.76
CA LEU A 129 1.55 -15.48 -8.57
C LEU A 129 0.29 -14.78 -8.13
N GLY A 130 -0.85 -15.12 -8.75
CA GLY A 130 -2.14 -14.51 -8.42
C GLY A 130 -2.59 -14.83 -7.01
N VAL A 131 -2.51 -16.11 -6.61
CA VAL A 131 -2.87 -16.56 -5.26
C VAL A 131 -1.99 -15.90 -4.21
N MET A 132 -0.68 -15.91 -4.42
CA MET A 132 0.28 -15.34 -3.46
C MET A 132 0.17 -13.82 -3.37
N THR A 133 -0.08 -13.14 -4.48
CA THR A 133 -0.32 -11.70 -4.48
C THR A 133 -1.60 -11.35 -3.71
N GLY A 134 -2.69 -12.04 -3.99
CA GLY A 134 -3.94 -11.88 -3.24
C GLY A 134 -3.76 -12.16 -1.76
N PHE A 135 -3.03 -13.21 -1.42
CA PHE A 135 -2.78 -13.62 -0.04
C PHE A 135 -2.03 -12.55 0.77
N TYR A 136 -0.88 -12.07 0.28
CA TYR A 136 -0.16 -11.05 1.03
C TYR A 136 -0.90 -9.70 1.07
N ALA A 137 -1.63 -9.35 0.00
CA ALA A 137 -2.41 -8.12 -0.03
C ALA A 137 -3.57 -8.16 1.00
N VAL A 138 -4.24 -9.31 1.16
CA VAL A 138 -5.24 -9.52 2.22
C VAL A 138 -4.61 -9.41 3.60
N ILE A 139 -3.44 -10.04 3.82
CA ILE A 139 -2.72 -9.94 5.10
C ILE A 139 -2.40 -8.48 5.43
N MET A 140 -1.92 -7.70 4.46
CA MET A 140 -1.67 -6.27 4.63
C MET A 140 -2.93 -5.53 5.08
N ASN A 141 -4.08 -5.79 4.46
CA ASN A 141 -5.34 -5.11 4.78
C ASN A 141 -5.93 -5.57 6.11
N VAL A 142 -5.95 -6.88 6.39
CA VAL A 142 -6.43 -7.43 7.67
C VAL A 142 -5.59 -6.90 8.83
N SER A 143 -4.27 -6.92 8.69
CA SER A 143 -3.39 -6.38 9.73
C SER A 143 -3.54 -4.88 9.93
N ALA A 144 -3.79 -4.12 8.86
CA ALA A 144 -4.12 -2.69 8.94
C ALA A 144 -5.41 -2.45 9.73
N SER A 145 -6.45 -3.26 9.46
CA SER A 145 -7.75 -3.17 10.15
C SER A 145 -7.61 -3.51 11.65
N ILE A 146 -6.86 -4.57 11.97
CA ILE A 146 -6.55 -4.93 13.36
C ILE A 146 -5.79 -3.79 14.04
N ALA A 147 -4.78 -3.22 13.37
CA ALA A 147 -4.00 -2.12 13.91
C ALA A 147 -4.86 -0.90 14.23
N ALA A 148 -5.73 -0.50 13.31
CA ALA A 148 -6.65 0.60 13.54
C ALA A 148 -7.62 0.30 14.72
N GLY A 149 -8.18 -0.91 14.77
CA GLY A 149 -9.17 -1.29 15.76
C GLY A 149 -8.64 -1.37 17.19
N ILE A 150 -7.40 -1.86 17.39
CA ILE A 150 -6.84 -2.05 18.74
C ILE A 150 -6.08 -0.83 19.27
N SER A 151 -5.71 0.14 18.42
CA SER A 151 -4.90 1.28 18.85
C SER A 151 -5.60 2.15 19.87
N TYR A 152 -6.90 2.46 19.67
CA TYR A 152 -7.67 3.27 20.61
C TYR A 152 -7.94 2.56 21.94
N PRO A 153 -8.37 1.29 22.00
CA PRO A 153 -8.41 0.51 23.23
C PRO A 153 -7.10 0.51 24.02
N ILE A 154 -5.96 0.29 23.36
CA ILE A 154 -4.64 0.30 24.01
C ILE A 154 -4.32 1.68 24.60
N LEU A 155 -4.58 2.75 23.84
CA LEU A 155 -4.42 4.13 24.32
C LEU A 155 -5.17 4.35 25.65
N ASN A 156 -6.41 3.89 25.73
CA ASN A 156 -7.28 4.08 26.89
C ASN A 156 -6.92 3.22 28.11
N THR A 157 -6.00 2.26 27.99
CA THR A 157 -5.56 1.49 29.16
C THR A 157 -4.80 2.34 30.18
N ASN A 158 -4.25 3.46 29.73
CA ASN A 158 -3.42 4.38 30.51
C ASN A 158 -2.26 3.70 31.29
N ILE A 159 -1.78 2.57 30.77
CA ILE A 159 -0.67 1.81 31.33
C ILE A 159 0.59 2.67 31.28
N GLY A 160 1.25 2.90 32.40
CA GLY A 160 2.51 3.67 32.47
C GLY A 160 2.33 5.18 32.18
N GLY A 161 1.08 5.67 32.18
CA GLY A 161 0.73 7.05 31.85
C GLY A 161 0.45 7.30 30.37
N GLU A 162 -0.08 8.48 30.05
CA GLU A 162 -0.60 8.81 28.70
C GLU A 162 0.46 8.68 27.59
N LYS A 163 1.69 9.14 27.82
CA LYS A 163 2.76 9.03 26.82
C LYS A 163 3.16 7.59 26.53
N PHE A 164 3.23 6.75 27.55
CA PHE A 164 3.61 5.34 27.38
C PHE A 164 2.49 4.54 26.71
N SER A 165 1.23 4.73 27.13
CA SER A 165 0.09 4.05 26.47
C SER A 165 -0.08 4.49 25.02
N THR A 166 0.15 5.78 24.70
CA THR A 166 0.20 6.27 23.31
C THR A 166 1.34 5.60 22.55
N GLY A 167 2.54 5.56 23.14
CA GLY A 167 3.68 4.85 22.56
C GLY A 167 3.39 3.38 22.31
N LEU A 168 2.76 2.70 23.25
CA LEU A 168 2.36 1.29 23.11
C LEU A 168 1.33 1.10 21.98
N ALA A 169 0.31 1.95 21.90
CA ALA A 169 -0.74 1.89 20.88
C ALA A 169 -0.19 1.94 19.45
N VAL A 170 0.86 2.75 19.20
CA VAL A 170 1.44 2.90 17.86
C VAL A 170 2.66 2.00 17.60
N ASN A 171 3.28 1.41 18.63
CA ASN A 171 4.54 0.66 18.48
C ASN A 171 4.47 -0.80 18.92
N ILE A 172 3.32 -1.32 19.39
CA ILE A 172 3.14 -2.75 19.73
C ILE A 172 3.55 -3.67 18.57
N TRP A 173 3.52 -3.17 17.35
CA TRP A 173 3.92 -3.81 16.10
C TRP A 173 5.41 -4.15 16.05
N LEU A 174 6.21 -3.60 16.98
CA LEU A 174 7.61 -3.99 17.20
C LEU A 174 7.74 -5.49 17.44
N ILE A 175 6.77 -6.09 18.13
CA ILE A 175 6.76 -7.55 18.37
C ILE A 175 6.75 -8.31 17.05
N ILE A 176 5.86 -7.92 16.12
CA ILE A 176 5.77 -8.55 14.79
C ILE A 176 7.05 -8.29 13.99
N SER A 177 7.63 -7.09 14.10
CA SER A 177 8.86 -6.71 13.41
C SER A 177 10.05 -7.56 13.91
N VAL A 178 10.16 -7.79 15.21
CA VAL A 178 11.20 -8.67 15.80
C VAL A 178 11.03 -10.12 15.33
N LEU A 179 9.81 -10.64 15.34
CA LEU A 179 9.52 -11.98 14.79
C LEU A 179 9.94 -12.09 13.32
N ASN A 180 9.66 -11.06 12.53
CA ASN A 180 10.07 -11.01 11.13
C ASN A 180 11.61 -10.99 10.97
N ILE A 181 12.34 -10.27 11.83
CA ILE A 181 13.82 -10.30 11.88
C ILE A 181 14.30 -11.72 12.09
N VAL A 182 13.74 -12.46 13.07
CA VAL A 182 14.14 -13.84 13.36
C VAL A 182 13.89 -14.74 12.14
N ILE A 183 12.72 -14.62 11.51
CA ILE A 183 12.36 -15.41 10.31
C ILE A 183 13.33 -15.11 9.17
N TYR A 184 13.59 -13.84 8.85
CA TYR A 184 14.50 -13.48 7.77
C TYR A 184 15.97 -13.76 8.09
N ALA A 185 16.38 -13.78 9.37
CA ALA A 185 17.70 -14.28 9.77
C ALA A 185 17.87 -15.77 9.42
N ILE A 186 16.82 -16.59 9.63
CA ILE A 186 16.82 -18.01 9.24
C ILE A 186 16.84 -18.16 7.73
N ILE A 187 16.01 -17.37 7.02
CA ILE A 187 15.92 -17.40 5.55
C ILE A 187 17.29 -17.04 4.95
N THR A 188 17.90 -15.95 5.40
CA THR A 188 19.19 -15.46 4.86
C THR A 188 20.34 -16.40 5.13
N LYS A 189 20.35 -17.08 6.29
CA LYS A 189 21.37 -18.09 6.60
C LYS A 189 21.28 -19.32 5.69
N ASN A 190 20.08 -19.67 5.24
CA ASN A 190 19.81 -20.83 4.41
C ASN A 190 19.77 -20.51 2.90
N SER A 191 19.63 -19.23 2.54
CA SER A 191 19.67 -18.75 1.16
C SER A 191 21.13 -18.57 0.75
N LYS A 192 21.58 -19.30 -0.26
CA LYS A 192 22.82 -18.90 -0.95
C LYS A 192 22.52 -17.58 -1.63
N SER A 193 23.28 -16.55 -1.28
CA SER A 193 23.33 -15.32 -2.06
C SER A 193 23.97 -15.69 -3.41
N GLU A 194 23.18 -16.23 -4.31
CA GLU A 194 23.61 -16.32 -5.71
C GLU A 194 23.73 -14.87 -6.18
N ARG A 195 24.98 -14.42 -6.27
CA ARG A 195 25.30 -13.26 -7.11
C ARG A 195 24.86 -13.67 -8.50
N ILE A 196 23.65 -13.25 -8.89
CA ILE A 196 23.13 -13.55 -10.22
C ILE A 196 24.11 -12.91 -11.20
N VAL A 197 24.71 -13.76 -12.03
CA VAL A 197 25.56 -13.34 -13.13
C VAL A 197 24.68 -12.49 -14.04
N LYS A 198 25.00 -11.22 -14.10
CA LYS A 198 24.22 -10.20 -14.81
C LYS A 198 24.13 -10.52 -16.30
N ASP A 199 23.01 -11.02 -16.75
CA ASP A 199 22.57 -10.69 -18.11
C ASP A 199 22.50 -9.15 -18.22
N LYS A 200 22.86 -8.59 -19.37
CA LYS A 200 22.98 -7.13 -19.58
C LYS A 200 21.85 -6.37 -18.84
N LYS A 201 22.22 -5.67 -17.75
CA LYS A 201 21.27 -4.90 -16.96
C LYS A 201 20.51 -3.95 -17.86
N THR A 202 19.20 -4.09 -17.89
CA THR A 202 18.34 -3.03 -18.38
C THR A 202 18.45 -1.91 -17.36
N GLY A 203 19.17 -0.86 -17.67
CA GLY A 203 19.27 0.31 -16.78
C GLY A 203 17.91 0.98 -16.63
N VAL A 204 17.75 1.81 -15.59
CA VAL A 204 16.51 2.61 -15.34
C VAL A 204 16.01 3.28 -16.63
N THR A 205 16.93 3.80 -17.46
CA THR A 205 16.63 4.41 -18.77
C THR A 205 15.98 3.44 -19.76
N GLY A 206 16.26 2.15 -19.67
CA GLY A 206 15.63 1.12 -20.50
C GLY A 206 14.16 0.91 -20.14
N TYR A 207 13.86 0.88 -18.85
CA TYR A 207 12.47 0.80 -18.37
C TYR A 207 11.65 2.04 -18.74
N LEU A 208 12.21 3.23 -18.59
CA LEU A 208 11.55 4.50 -18.90
C LEU A 208 11.29 4.72 -20.41
N LYS A 209 11.94 3.95 -21.30
CA LYS A 209 11.60 3.92 -22.72
C LYS A 209 10.37 3.08 -23.04
N SER A 210 9.91 2.23 -22.12
CA SER A 210 8.73 1.37 -22.32
C SER A 210 7.46 2.10 -21.96
N LEU A 211 6.52 2.24 -22.89
CA LEU A 211 5.18 2.76 -22.61
C LEU A 211 4.41 1.90 -21.61
N LYS A 212 4.66 0.57 -21.59
CA LYS A 212 4.07 -0.31 -20.56
C LYS A 212 4.57 0.04 -19.16
N MET A 213 5.85 0.41 -19.02
CA MET A 213 6.36 0.86 -17.72
C MET A 213 5.65 2.11 -17.22
N TRP A 214 5.47 3.11 -18.10
CA TRP A 214 4.70 4.30 -17.78
C TRP A 214 3.27 3.96 -17.40
N SER A 215 2.62 3.05 -18.13
CA SER A 215 1.25 2.65 -17.82
C SER A 215 1.12 1.95 -16.48
N VAL A 216 2.07 1.08 -16.12
CA VAL A 216 2.11 0.42 -14.80
C VAL A 216 2.36 1.44 -13.70
N MET A 217 3.29 2.37 -13.90
CA MET A 217 3.59 3.45 -12.96
C MET A 217 2.41 4.40 -12.75
N LEU A 218 1.74 4.81 -13.83
CA LEU A 218 0.54 5.63 -13.75
C LEU A 218 -0.62 4.86 -13.12
N SER A 219 -0.80 3.58 -13.43
CA SER A 219 -1.82 2.74 -12.76
C SER A 219 -1.58 2.67 -11.26
N MET A 220 -0.32 2.53 -10.82
CA MET A 220 0.04 2.56 -9.40
C MET A 220 -0.29 3.90 -8.77
N GLY A 221 0.02 5.00 -9.44
CA GLY A 221 -0.24 6.35 -8.94
C GLY A 221 -1.73 6.68 -8.86
N LEU A 222 -2.48 6.43 -9.93
CA LEU A 222 -3.90 6.76 -10.01
C LEU A 222 -4.75 5.94 -9.03
N GLN A 223 -4.49 4.61 -8.92
CA GLN A 223 -5.17 3.79 -7.91
C GLN A 223 -4.81 4.23 -6.48
N SER A 224 -3.55 4.60 -6.23
CA SER A 224 -3.14 5.11 -4.92
C SER A 224 -3.77 6.47 -4.63
N ALA A 225 -3.89 7.36 -5.62
CA ALA A 225 -4.59 8.63 -5.47
C ALA A 225 -6.05 8.42 -5.05
N LEU A 226 -6.79 7.52 -5.73
CA LEU A 226 -8.17 7.17 -5.37
C LEU A 226 -8.26 6.64 -3.93
N PHE A 227 -7.34 5.74 -3.54
CA PHE A 227 -7.29 5.19 -2.19
C PHE A 227 -7.00 6.25 -1.14
N TYR A 228 -5.92 7.03 -1.28
CA TYR A 228 -5.55 8.02 -0.26
C TYR A 228 -6.54 9.17 -0.17
N CYS A 229 -7.16 9.59 -1.28
CA CYS A 229 -8.25 10.55 -1.26
C CYS A 229 -9.49 10.00 -0.53
N SER A 230 -9.82 8.72 -0.71
CA SER A 230 -10.95 8.13 0.01
C SER A 230 -10.69 8.08 1.52
N VAL A 231 -9.50 7.69 1.94
CA VAL A 231 -9.12 7.66 3.36
C VAL A 231 -9.12 9.06 3.97
N SER A 232 -8.66 10.07 3.23
CA SER A 232 -8.54 11.44 3.73
C SER A 232 -9.87 12.18 3.76
N TRP A 233 -10.75 11.99 2.78
CA TRP A 233 -11.85 12.90 2.52
C TRP A 233 -13.24 12.27 2.51
N PHE A 234 -13.40 10.94 2.44
CA PHE A 234 -14.73 10.34 2.35
C PHE A 234 -15.63 10.65 3.54
N ALA A 235 -15.09 10.69 4.77
CA ALA A 235 -15.89 11.07 5.93
C ALA A 235 -16.47 12.50 5.77
N GLU A 236 -15.65 13.45 5.33
CA GLU A 236 -16.08 14.84 5.08
C GLU A 236 -17.08 14.94 3.92
N ILE A 237 -16.85 14.18 2.85
CA ILE A 237 -17.79 14.08 1.72
C ILE A 237 -19.13 13.54 2.21
N MET A 238 -19.14 12.48 3.02
CA MET A 238 -20.40 11.93 3.57
C MET A 238 -21.12 12.92 4.46
N ILE A 239 -20.41 13.64 5.32
CA ILE A 239 -21.00 14.69 6.15
C ILE A 239 -21.62 15.79 5.26
N SER A 240 -20.95 16.18 4.19
CA SER A 240 -21.50 17.18 3.23
C SER A 240 -22.74 16.69 2.49
N LYS A 241 -22.96 15.38 2.40
CA LYS A 241 -24.14 14.73 1.82
C LYS A 241 -25.26 14.48 2.84
N GLY A 242 -25.15 15.05 4.06
CA GLY A 242 -26.20 15.01 5.09
C GLY A 242 -26.12 13.83 6.04
N PHE A 243 -25.01 13.08 6.06
CA PHE A 243 -24.78 12.01 7.05
C PHE A 243 -24.19 12.58 8.34
N THR A 244 -24.55 11.98 9.46
CA THR A 244 -23.94 12.30 10.75
C THR A 244 -22.47 11.85 10.79
N PRO A 245 -21.61 12.44 11.63
CA PRO A 245 -20.23 12.01 11.80
C PRO A 245 -20.09 10.51 12.13
N SER A 246 -21.03 9.96 12.89
CA SER A 246 -21.07 8.53 13.24
C SER A 246 -21.35 7.66 12.01
N GLU A 247 -22.33 8.02 11.20
CA GLU A 247 -22.65 7.33 9.94
C GLU A 247 -21.51 7.43 8.93
N ALA A 248 -20.88 8.60 8.80
CA ALA A 248 -19.73 8.79 7.95
C ALA A 248 -18.54 7.90 8.36
N GLY A 249 -18.26 7.81 9.65
CA GLY A 249 -17.26 6.89 10.20
C GLY A 249 -17.59 5.41 9.94
N LEU A 250 -18.86 5.03 10.08
CA LEU A 250 -19.32 3.66 9.79
C LEU A 250 -19.18 3.34 8.30
N LEU A 251 -19.57 4.24 7.39
CA LEU A 251 -19.41 4.07 5.95
C LEU A 251 -17.93 3.92 5.56
N LEU A 252 -17.04 4.70 6.18
CA LEU A 252 -15.61 4.54 5.96
C LEU A 252 -15.10 3.17 6.44
N SER A 253 -15.57 2.69 7.59
CA SER A 253 -15.23 1.36 8.11
C SER A 253 -15.73 0.25 7.18
N ILE A 254 -16.97 0.34 6.69
CA ILE A 254 -17.53 -0.58 5.70
C ILE A 254 -16.66 -0.61 4.44
N SER A 255 -16.20 0.56 3.97
CA SER A 255 -15.29 0.66 2.83
C SER A 255 -14.00 -0.14 3.03
N GLN A 256 -13.39 -0.09 4.22
CA GLN A 256 -12.15 -0.82 4.49
C GLN A 256 -12.38 -2.35 4.48
N PHE A 257 -13.48 -2.83 5.03
CA PHE A 257 -13.79 -4.26 5.02
C PHE A 257 -14.22 -4.78 3.64
N ALA A 258 -15.03 -4.02 2.93
CA ALA A 258 -15.59 -4.45 1.64
C ALA A 258 -14.54 -4.64 0.53
N GLN A 259 -13.31 -4.09 0.68
CA GLN A 259 -12.25 -4.31 -0.30
C GLN A 259 -11.60 -5.71 -0.21
N PHE A 260 -11.73 -6.45 0.89
CA PHE A 260 -11.02 -7.73 1.08
C PHE A 260 -11.32 -8.78 0.02
N PRO A 261 -12.58 -9.07 -0.37
CA PRO A 261 -12.87 -10.07 -1.37
C PRO A 261 -12.19 -9.79 -2.72
N SER A 262 -12.28 -8.56 -3.20
CA SER A 262 -11.66 -8.19 -4.48
C SER A 262 -10.14 -8.14 -4.40
N THR A 263 -9.57 -7.75 -3.26
CA THR A 263 -8.12 -7.76 -3.02
C THR A 263 -7.54 -9.16 -3.21
N PHE A 264 -8.26 -10.20 -2.79
CA PHE A 264 -7.85 -11.59 -2.99
C PHE A 264 -8.22 -12.12 -4.37
N LEU A 265 -9.47 -11.96 -4.77
CA LEU A 265 -10.00 -12.61 -5.97
C LEU A 265 -9.44 -12.03 -7.27
N VAL A 266 -9.21 -10.72 -7.33
CA VAL A 266 -8.79 -10.07 -8.59
C VAL A 266 -7.44 -10.59 -9.11
N PRO A 267 -6.35 -10.70 -8.32
CA PRO A 267 -5.10 -11.27 -8.83
C PRO A 267 -5.22 -12.76 -9.18
N VAL A 268 -6.03 -13.55 -8.46
CA VAL A 268 -6.31 -14.95 -8.77
C VAL A 268 -7.04 -15.07 -10.11
N LEU A 269 -8.04 -14.23 -10.34
CA LEU A 269 -8.79 -14.18 -11.60
C LEU A 269 -7.90 -13.65 -12.73
N ALA A 270 -7.03 -12.69 -12.46
CA ALA A 270 -6.08 -12.14 -13.44
C ALA A 270 -5.13 -13.18 -14.00
N GLU A 271 -4.74 -14.16 -13.20
CA GLU A 271 -3.90 -15.28 -13.62
C GLU A 271 -4.68 -16.22 -14.57
N LYS A 272 -5.95 -16.49 -14.28
CA LYS A 272 -6.79 -17.47 -14.98
C LYS A 272 -7.53 -16.92 -16.20
N ILE A 273 -8.00 -15.67 -16.14
CA ILE A 273 -8.82 -15.05 -17.19
C ILE A 273 -7.96 -14.73 -18.40
N LYS A 274 -8.32 -15.29 -19.56
CA LYS A 274 -7.65 -15.04 -20.84
C LYS A 274 -7.91 -13.63 -21.38
N ASN A 275 -9.14 -13.12 -21.22
CA ASN A 275 -9.51 -11.79 -21.69
C ASN A 275 -9.06 -10.73 -20.68
N LYS A 276 -7.98 -10.02 -21.00
CA LYS A 276 -7.36 -9.02 -20.14
C LYS A 276 -8.14 -7.72 -19.99
N LEU A 277 -9.29 -7.56 -20.68
CA LEU A 277 -10.17 -6.40 -20.55
C LEU A 277 -11.10 -6.49 -19.33
N ILE A 278 -11.45 -7.71 -18.89
CA ILE A 278 -12.49 -7.93 -17.88
C ILE A 278 -12.15 -7.22 -16.56
N ILE A 279 -10.91 -7.37 -16.09
CA ILE A 279 -10.49 -6.79 -14.79
C ILE A 279 -10.43 -5.27 -14.83
N PRO A 280 -9.79 -4.61 -15.83
CA PRO A 280 -9.86 -3.16 -15.97
C PRO A 280 -11.29 -2.62 -16.06
N ILE A 281 -12.19 -3.28 -16.80
CA ILE A 281 -13.60 -2.88 -16.90
C ILE A 281 -14.29 -2.99 -15.54
N PHE A 282 -14.14 -4.11 -14.82
CA PHE A 282 -14.71 -4.29 -13.49
C PHE A 282 -14.26 -3.19 -12.51
N ILE A 283 -12.95 -2.91 -12.44
CA ILE A 283 -12.38 -1.89 -11.57
C ILE A 283 -12.95 -0.51 -11.91
N THR A 284 -12.98 -0.16 -13.19
CA THR A 284 -13.41 1.18 -13.63
C THR A 284 -14.90 1.37 -13.42
N LEU A 285 -15.73 0.40 -13.80
CA LEU A 285 -17.17 0.48 -13.57
C LEU A 285 -17.50 0.59 -12.09
N GLY A 286 -16.81 -0.16 -11.22
CA GLY A 286 -16.98 -0.06 -9.78
C GLY A 286 -16.66 1.34 -9.24
N TYR A 287 -15.53 1.94 -9.64
CA TYR A 287 -15.17 3.29 -9.24
C TYR A 287 -16.11 4.34 -9.80
N VAL A 288 -16.36 4.34 -11.11
CA VAL A 288 -17.17 5.38 -11.78
C VAL A 288 -18.62 5.33 -11.30
N ALA A 289 -19.23 4.15 -11.25
CA ALA A 289 -20.61 4.01 -10.76
C ALA A 289 -20.74 4.47 -9.31
N SER A 290 -19.77 4.10 -8.44
CA SER A 290 -19.79 4.50 -7.03
C SER A 290 -19.65 6.01 -6.87
N LEU A 291 -18.70 6.63 -7.56
CA LEU A 291 -18.45 8.07 -7.47
C LEU A 291 -19.62 8.89 -8.04
N ILE A 292 -20.22 8.46 -9.14
CA ILE A 292 -21.45 9.06 -9.67
C ILE A 292 -22.57 8.97 -8.64
N GLY A 293 -22.77 7.78 -8.04
CA GLY A 293 -23.77 7.60 -6.99
C GLY A 293 -23.56 8.54 -5.79
N MET A 294 -22.29 8.72 -5.36
CA MET A 294 -21.96 9.64 -4.26
C MET A 294 -22.29 11.11 -4.55
N VAL A 295 -22.26 11.53 -5.83
CA VAL A 295 -22.68 12.91 -6.21
C VAL A 295 -24.17 13.10 -5.96
N TYR A 296 -25.02 12.16 -6.37
CA TYR A 296 -26.47 12.33 -6.43
C TYR A 296 -27.22 11.87 -5.17
N ILE A 297 -26.60 11.03 -4.32
CA ILE A 297 -27.27 10.51 -3.13
C ILE A 297 -27.05 11.44 -1.96
N GLN A 298 -28.17 11.77 -1.27
CA GLN A 298 -28.18 12.55 -0.05
C GLN A 298 -29.03 11.81 1.01
N GLY A 299 -28.52 11.70 2.24
CA GLY A 299 -29.25 11.23 3.41
C GLY A 299 -29.73 9.76 3.39
N ASN A 300 -29.51 9.01 2.32
CA ASN A 300 -29.93 7.61 2.22
C ASN A 300 -28.74 6.67 2.55
N PHE A 301 -28.66 6.23 3.81
CA PHE A 301 -27.55 5.42 4.30
C PHE A 301 -27.41 4.07 3.56
N ALA A 302 -28.54 3.37 3.31
CA ALA A 302 -28.50 2.05 2.66
C ALA A 302 -27.97 2.15 1.22
N LEU A 303 -28.46 3.14 0.47
CA LEU A 303 -28.03 3.35 -0.91
C LEU A 303 -26.58 3.84 -0.98
N MET A 304 -26.16 4.74 -0.08
CA MET A 304 -24.77 5.17 0.04
C MET A 304 -23.85 4.00 0.38
N THR A 305 -24.28 3.09 1.26
CA THR A 305 -23.51 1.87 1.59
C THR A 305 -23.24 1.03 0.34
N ILE A 306 -24.22 0.85 -0.56
CA ILE A 306 -24.03 0.09 -1.80
C ILE A 306 -22.91 0.72 -2.63
N TYR A 307 -22.91 2.04 -2.82
CA TYR A 307 -21.90 2.73 -3.61
C TYR A 307 -20.53 2.71 -2.95
N ILE A 308 -20.46 2.84 -1.62
CA ILE A 308 -19.22 2.69 -0.85
C ILE A 308 -18.63 1.28 -1.01
N VAL A 309 -19.48 0.23 -0.98
CA VAL A 309 -19.04 -1.15 -1.21
C VAL A 309 -18.52 -1.33 -2.65
N LEU A 310 -19.18 -0.77 -3.65
CA LEU A 310 -18.70 -0.80 -5.04
C LEU A 310 -17.33 -0.11 -5.18
N PHE A 311 -17.16 1.06 -4.56
CA PHE A 311 -15.87 1.75 -4.52
C PHE A 311 -14.78 0.89 -3.88
N ALA A 312 -15.09 0.28 -2.75
CA ALA A 312 -14.17 -0.55 -2.00
C ALA A 312 -13.74 -1.80 -2.78
N LEU A 313 -14.69 -2.48 -3.46
CA LEU A 313 -14.39 -3.61 -4.34
C LEU A 313 -13.48 -3.21 -5.50
N ALA A 314 -13.73 -2.05 -6.12
CA ALA A 314 -12.85 -1.51 -7.16
C ALA A 314 -11.46 -1.19 -6.59
N GLY A 315 -11.40 -0.61 -5.37
CA GLY A 315 -10.18 -0.23 -4.67
C GLY A 315 -9.27 -1.40 -4.34
N GLY A 316 -9.80 -2.39 -3.65
CA GLY A 316 -9.06 -3.61 -3.33
C GLY A 316 -8.57 -4.34 -4.57
N GLY A 317 -9.44 -4.43 -5.58
CA GLY A 317 -9.12 -5.06 -6.87
C GLY A 317 -8.03 -4.30 -7.62
N SER A 318 -8.10 -2.98 -7.70
CA SER A 318 -7.11 -2.16 -8.42
C SER A 318 -5.73 -2.24 -7.80
N PHE A 319 -5.64 -2.13 -6.48
CA PHE A 319 -4.37 -2.26 -5.75
C PHE A 319 -3.72 -3.62 -5.99
N SER A 320 -4.44 -4.70 -5.70
CA SER A 320 -3.88 -6.04 -5.81
C SER A 320 -3.59 -6.44 -7.27
N TYR A 321 -4.35 -5.92 -8.23
CA TYR A 321 -4.07 -6.13 -9.65
C TYR A 321 -2.78 -5.47 -10.11
N VAL A 322 -2.53 -4.24 -9.72
CA VAL A 322 -1.27 -3.55 -10.04
C VAL A 322 -0.08 -4.25 -9.40
N MET A 323 -0.21 -4.69 -8.15
CA MET A 323 0.83 -5.48 -7.48
C MET A 323 1.09 -6.82 -8.20
N TYR A 324 0.05 -7.50 -8.67
CA TYR A 324 0.16 -8.71 -9.50
C TYR A 324 0.91 -8.42 -10.82
N LEU A 325 0.61 -7.30 -11.48
CA LEU A 325 1.26 -6.94 -12.75
C LEU A 325 2.78 -6.76 -12.59
N PHE A 326 3.30 -6.30 -11.46
CA PHE A 326 4.74 -6.20 -11.22
C PHE A 326 5.43 -7.55 -11.38
N SER A 327 4.85 -8.61 -10.83
CA SER A 327 5.38 -9.97 -10.94
C SER A 327 5.05 -10.61 -12.29
N ALA A 328 3.81 -10.46 -12.77
CA ALA A 328 3.32 -11.12 -13.99
C ALA A 328 3.96 -10.58 -15.27
N LYS A 329 4.39 -9.31 -15.27
CA LYS A 329 5.01 -8.63 -16.43
C LYS A 329 6.53 -8.61 -16.40
N SER A 330 7.14 -9.29 -15.43
CA SER A 330 8.58 -9.48 -15.28
C SER A 330 9.01 -10.88 -15.72
N LYS A 331 10.27 -11.05 -16.10
CA LYS A 331 10.88 -12.35 -16.46
C LYS A 331 11.36 -13.11 -15.24
N ASN A 332 11.89 -12.37 -14.25
CA ASN A 332 12.50 -12.90 -13.04
C ASN A 332 12.23 -11.96 -11.84
N GLU A 333 12.73 -12.36 -10.65
CA GLU A 333 12.56 -11.61 -9.41
C GLU A 333 13.25 -10.25 -9.41
N GLU A 334 14.40 -10.10 -10.07
CA GLU A 334 15.12 -8.82 -10.18
C GLU A 334 14.30 -7.82 -10.99
N GLU A 335 13.81 -8.25 -12.16
CA GLU A 335 12.98 -7.43 -13.02
C GLU A 335 11.66 -7.04 -12.32
N ALA A 336 11.08 -7.96 -11.54
CA ALA A 336 9.89 -7.66 -10.72
C ALA A 336 10.18 -6.59 -9.66
N ALA A 337 11.33 -6.65 -9.00
CA ALA A 337 11.76 -5.66 -8.03
C ALA A 337 12.05 -4.30 -8.68
N ASP A 338 12.71 -4.29 -9.84
CA ASP A 338 12.99 -3.06 -10.61
C ASP A 338 11.69 -2.38 -11.06
N ILE A 339 10.76 -3.15 -11.64
CA ILE A 339 9.44 -2.66 -12.07
C ILE A 339 8.66 -2.11 -10.88
N SER A 340 8.58 -2.88 -9.79
CA SER A 340 7.89 -2.48 -8.56
C SER A 340 8.49 -1.20 -7.98
N GLY A 341 9.82 -1.11 -7.89
CA GLY A 341 10.54 0.04 -7.37
C GLY A 341 10.27 1.32 -8.17
N LEU A 342 10.34 1.24 -9.50
CA LEU A 342 10.11 2.37 -10.40
C LEU A 342 8.63 2.76 -10.43
N ALA A 343 7.72 1.77 -10.50
CA ALA A 343 6.28 2.03 -10.53
C ALA A 343 5.80 2.68 -9.22
N GLN A 344 6.29 2.23 -8.09
CA GLN A 344 5.95 2.81 -6.79
C GLN A 344 6.57 4.21 -6.62
N ALA A 345 7.82 4.41 -7.05
CA ALA A 345 8.45 5.73 -6.97
C ALA A 345 7.63 6.79 -7.71
N GLY A 346 7.40 6.62 -9.01
CA GLY A 346 6.62 7.58 -9.81
C GLY A 346 5.15 7.61 -9.39
N GLY A 347 4.58 6.44 -9.06
CA GLY A 347 3.19 6.34 -8.64
C GLY A 347 2.90 7.09 -7.34
N TYR A 348 3.74 6.96 -6.31
CA TYR A 348 3.51 7.67 -5.04
C TYR A 348 3.77 9.16 -5.13
N TRP A 349 4.70 9.63 -5.99
CA TRP A 349 4.81 11.06 -6.30
C TRP A 349 3.52 11.61 -6.89
N LEU A 350 2.93 10.90 -7.86
CA LEU A 350 1.64 11.29 -8.43
C LEU A 350 0.55 11.28 -7.37
N ALA A 351 0.44 10.20 -6.59
CA ALA A 351 -0.60 10.03 -5.58
C ALA A 351 -0.54 11.11 -4.48
N ALA A 352 0.65 11.55 -4.09
CA ALA A 352 0.85 12.53 -3.02
C ALA A 352 0.25 13.91 -3.34
N ILE A 353 0.06 14.22 -4.61
CA ILE A 353 -0.53 15.50 -5.05
C ILE A 353 -2.04 15.54 -4.78
N PHE A 354 -2.74 14.41 -4.90
CA PHE A 354 -4.20 14.38 -4.96
C PHE A 354 -4.92 14.78 -3.66
N PRO A 355 -4.56 14.28 -2.45
CA PRO A 355 -5.27 14.67 -1.24
C PRO A 355 -5.22 16.17 -0.95
N PRO A 356 -4.07 16.87 -1.05
CA PRO A 356 -4.03 18.33 -0.94
C PRO A 356 -4.82 19.03 -2.04
N LEU A 357 -4.77 18.53 -3.28
CA LEU A 357 -5.51 19.09 -4.40
C LEU A 357 -7.02 19.03 -4.16
N LEU A 358 -7.55 17.90 -3.70
CA LEU A 358 -8.97 17.78 -3.41
C LEU A 358 -9.40 18.68 -2.26
N GLY A 359 -8.56 18.81 -1.22
CA GLY A 359 -8.80 19.77 -0.13
C GLY A 359 -8.88 21.21 -0.65
N TYR A 360 -7.97 21.62 -1.51
CA TYR A 360 -8.00 22.94 -2.16
C TYR A 360 -9.25 23.14 -3.02
N ILE A 361 -9.60 22.15 -3.83
CA ILE A 361 -10.82 22.21 -4.67
C ILE A 361 -12.07 22.35 -3.80
N ARG A 362 -12.15 21.64 -2.68
CA ARG A 362 -13.26 21.79 -1.72
C ARG A 362 -13.33 23.20 -1.15
N ASP A 363 -12.21 23.82 -0.80
CA ASP A 363 -12.16 25.16 -0.20
C ASP A 363 -12.54 26.26 -1.19
N VAL A 364 -12.19 26.10 -2.47
CA VAL A 364 -12.48 27.08 -3.53
C VAL A 364 -13.85 26.84 -4.20
N LEU A 365 -14.28 25.57 -4.30
CA LEU A 365 -15.49 25.17 -4.99
C LEU A 365 -16.40 24.35 -4.05
N ASN A 366 -16.45 23.04 -4.24
CA ASN A 366 -17.25 22.11 -3.40
C ASN A 366 -16.78 20.66 -3.56
N TRP A 367 -17.37 19.74 -2.76
CA TRP A 367 -17.05 18.31 -2.80
C TRP A 367 -17.49 17.62 -4.09
N ASP A 368 -18.53 18.08 -4.78
CA ASP A 368 -19.00 17.46 -6.02
C ASP A 368 -17.95 17.62 -7.13
N VAL A 369 -17.31 18.78 -7.24
CA VAL A 369 -16.19 19.00 -8.17
C VAL A 369 -15.00 18.11 -7.81
N ALA A 370 -14.71 17.94 -6.52
CA ALA A 370 -13.66 17.02 -6.08
C ALA A 370 -13.98 15.57 -6.49
N ILE A 371 -15.25 15.14 -6.38
CA ILE A 371 -15.68 13.80 -6.84
C ILE A 371 -15.55 13.67 -8.36
N TYR A 372 -15.88 14.70 -9.14
CA TYR A 372 -15.68 14.66 -10.60
C TYR A 372 -14.21 14.49 -10.99
N ILE A 373 -13.27 15.08 -10.24
CA ILE A 373 -11.83 14.83 -10.43
C ILE A 373 -11.49 13.36 -10.17
N LEU A 374 -12.08 12.74 -9.14
CA LEU A 374 -11.88 11.31 -8.89
C LEU A 374 -12.48 10.44 -10.00
N ILE A 375 -13.62 10.82 -10.61
CA ILE A 375 -14.20 10.11 -11.76
C ILE A 375 -13.24 10.18 -12.96
N VAL A 376 -12.67 11.34 -13.25
CA VAL A 376 -11.65 11.49 -14.31
C VAL A 376 -10.43 10.63 -13.98
N THR A 377 -9.98 10.64 -12.73
CA THR A 377 -8.84 9.81 -12.26
C THR A 377 -9.11 8.31 -12.47
N ALA A 378 -10.32 7.83 -12.15
CA ALA A 378 -10.74 6.45 -12.39
C ALA A 378 -10.82 6.11 -13.89
N SER A 379 -11.26 7.05 -14.72
CA SER A 379 -11.29 6.88 -16.17
C SER A 379 -9.89 6.80 -16.78
N LEU A 380 -8.95 7.62 -16.30
CA LEU A 380 -7.54 7.55 -16.69
C LEU A 380 -6.89 6.24 -16.22
N LEU A 381 -7.27 5.76 -15.02
CA LEU A 381 -6.83 4.46 -14.52
C LEU A 381 -7.24 3.33 -15.46
N PHE A 382 -8.44 3.36 -16.04
CA PHE A 382 -8.87 2.39 -17.05
C PHE A 382 -7.90 2.30 -18.23
N ILE A 383 -7.55 3.45 -18.83
CA ILE A 383 -6.64 3.51 -19.97
C ILE A 383 -5.28 2.92 -19.62
N THR A 384 -4.74 3.28 -18.46
CA THR A 384 -3.43 2.78 -18.03
C THR A 384 -3.46 1.30 -17.67
N LEU A 385 -4.53 0.80 -17.05
CA LEU A 385 -4.72 -0.63 -16.79
C LEU A 385 -4.88 -1.45 -18.07
N LEU A 386 -5.61 -0.97 -19.06
CA LEU A 386 -5.74 -1.63 -20.36
C LEU A 386 -4.37 -1.84 -21.02
N HIS A 387 -3.58 -0.78 -21.08
CA HIS A 387 -2.28 -0.84 -21.72
C HIS A 387 -1.29 -1.70 -20.91
N SER A 388 -1.26 -1.58 -19.58
CA SER A 388 -0.40 -2.39 -18.71
C SER A 388 -0.75 -3.87 -18.73
N SER A 389 -2.03 -4.22 -18.95
CA SER A 389 -2.53 -5.61 -19.04
C SER A 389 -2.27 -6.25 -20.38
N SER A 390 -1.89 -5.51 -21.42
CA SER A 390 -1.65 -6.03 -22.78
C SER A 390 -0.61 -7.14 -22.79
N LYS A 391 -0.62 -8.00 -23.83
CA LYS A 391 0.32 -9.13 -23.97
C LYS A 391 1.78 -8.68 -23.94
N GLY A 392 2.66 -9.57 -23.50
CA GLY A 392 4.12 -9.35 -23.42
C GLY A 392 4.58 -8.74 -22.08
N ASN A 393 5.86 -8.85 -21.81
CA ASN A 393 6.53 -8.25 -20.65
C ASN A 393 6.75 -6.75 -20.84
N ILE A 394 7.15 -6.05 -19.77
CA ILE A 394 7.44 -4.61 -19.82
C ILE A 394 8.65 -4.35 -20.72
N ILE A 395 9.65 -5.23 -20.66
CA ILE A 395 10.81 -5.21 -21.56
C ILE A 395 10.73 -6.44 -22.45
N GLU A 396 10.48 -6.22 -23.72
CA GLU A 396 10.60 -7.26 -24.73
C GLU A 396 12.06 -7.28 -25.23
N LYS A 397 12.65 -8.49 -25.37
CA LYS A 397 13.91 -8.61 -26.11
C LYS A 397 13.64 -8.14 -27.55
N LYS A 398 14.33 -7.09 -27.98
CA LYS A 398 14.51 -6.83 -29.42
C LYS A 398 15.36 -7.94 -30.00
#